data_abfc59cf685898c9a3902b7e78990091
#
_entry.id   abfc59cf685898c9a3902b7e78990091
#
_cell.length_a   1.000
_cell.length_b   1.000
_cell.length_c   1.000
_cell.angle_alpha   90.00
_cell.angle_beta   90.00
_cell.angle_gamma   90.00
#
_symmetry.space_group_name_H-M   'P 1'
#
loop_
_entity.id
_entity.type
_entity.pdbx_description
1 polymer ?
#
loop_
_entity_poly.entity_id
_entity_poly.type
_entity_poly.pdbx_seq_one_letter_code
_entity_poly.pdbx_strand_id
1 'polypeptide(L)'
;VGPQSGVTNETVRPAWYALRGGGWRDWVTLLHPPYTLWHLSYVAVGAGLAPHFHLDRLLWALAAFFLAMGVAAHAFDELHGRPLHTHIPSSALAVAAFVALGGAAGIGIAAASAWGWWLLVFVAAGAVLVPAYNLELFGGRLHNDWGFALAWGAFPALTGWFVEAQTIRFEALAVAAYAAALSLAQRTLSTPVRRARRAEGTLAGTETIERTLRWLTWASVMLAVAVVAARLR
;
A
#
# COMPACT_ATOMS: atom_id res chain seq x y z
N VAL A 1 2.21 -2.41 53.43
CA VAL A 1 2.22 -3.26 52.21
C VAL A 1 1.02 -2.82 51.40
N GLY A 2 1.26 -1.93 50.42
CA GLY A 2 0.24 -1.46 49.47
C GLY A 2 0.09 -2.47 48.33
N PRO A 3 -1.10 -2.61 47.71
CA PRO A 3 -1.29 -3.50 46.59
C PRO A 3 -0.47 -3.01 45.41
N GLN A 4 0.46 -3.83 44.94
CA GLN A 4 1.11 -3.63 43.65
C GLN A 4 0.01 -3.78 42.58
N SER A 5 -0.34 -2.66 41.96
CA SER A 5 -1.16 -2.64 40.77
C SER A 5 -0.43 -3.45 39.70
N GLY A 6 -0.95 -4.67 39.46
CA GLY A 6 -0.48 -5.52 38.37
C GLY A 6 -0.72 -4.78 37.05
N VAL A 7 0.33 -4.13 36.54
CA VAL A 7 0.40 -3.70 35.17
C VAL A 7 0.46 -5.00 34.36
N THR A 8 -0.69 -5.43 33.85
CA THR A 8 -0.72 -6.48 32.83
C THR A 8 0.13 -5.98 31.67
N ASN A 9 1.24 -6.67 31.44
CA ASN A 9 2.14 -6.43 30.30
C ASN A 9 1.38 -6.76 29.00
N GLU A 10 0.44 -5.90 28.63
CA GLU A 10 -0.20 -5.98 27.32
C GLU A 10 0.87 -5.63 26.30
N THR A 11 1.45 -6.65 25.68
CA THR A 11 2.43 -6.47 24.60
C THR A 11 1.89 -5.49 23.57
N VAL A 12 2.58 -4.36 23.41
CA VAL A 12 2.20 -3.28 22.51
C VAL A 12 2.10 -3.84 21.09
N ARG A 13 0.93 -3.76 20.47
CA ARG A 13 0.72 -4.23 19.11
C ARG A 13 1.62 -3.45 18.14
N PRO A 14 2.22 -4.08 17.11
CA PRO A 14 3.12 -3.44 16.16
C PRO A 14 2.46 -2.32 15.35
N ALA A 15 1.14 -2.41 15.16
CA ALA A 15 0.32 -1.38 14.52
C ALA A 15 -1.07 -1.33 15.15
N TRP A 16 -1.76 -0.20 15.05
CA TRP A 16 -3.09 -0.02 15.62
C TRP A 16 -4.15 -0.95 15.01
N TYR A 17 -3.96 -1.36 13.76
CA TYR A 17 -4.83 -2.31 13.04
C TYR A 17 -4.40 -3.77 13.19
N ALA A 18 -3.22 -4.04 13.75
CA ALA A 18 -2.72 -5.40 13.91
C ALA A 18 -3.65 -6.19 14.84
N LEU A 19 -4.03 -7.38 14.40
CA LEU A 19 -4.79 -8.31 15.20
C LEU A 19 -3.85 -9.00 16.22
N ARG A 20 -4.40 -9.53 17.30
CA ARG A 20 -3.63 -10.38 18.23
C ARG A 20 -3.15 -11.61 17.46
N GLY A 21 -1.83 -11.88 17.48
CA GLY A 21 -1.14 -12.80 16.58
C GLY A 21 -1.66 -14.25 16.56
N GLY A 22 -1.31 -14.95 15.50
CA GLY A 22 -1.53 -16.38 15.27
C GLY A 22 -2.57 -16.72 14.20
N GLY A 23 -2.21 -17.71 13.37
CA GLY A 23 -3.07 -18.27 12.33
C GLY A 23 -3.51 -17.25 11.27
N TRP A 24 -4.80 -17.26 10.91
CA TRP A 24 -5.36 -16.38 9.89
C TRP A 24 -5.24 -14.87 10.23
N ARG A 25 -5.15 -14.53 11.52
CA ARG A 25 -5.02 -13.14 11.99
C ARG A 25 -3.70 -12.50 11.55
N ASP A 26 -2.64 -13.30 11.49
CA ASP A 26 -1.35 -12.83 10.99
C ASP A 26 -1.42 -12.48 9.50
N TRP A 27 -2.16 -13.26 8.71
CA TRP A 27 -2.40 -12.95 7.30
C TRP A 27 -3.22 -11.66 7.10
N VAL A 28 -4.25 -11.44 7.91
CA VAL A 28 -5.00 -10.17 7.87
C VAL A 28 -4.11 -9.00 8.30
N THR A 29 -3.29 -9.18 9.33
CA THR A 29 -2.34 -8.15 9.78
C THR A 29 -1.31 -7.84 8.71
N LEU A 30 -0.80 -8.88 8.00
CA LEU A 30 0.15 -8.75 6.90
C LEU A 30 -0.36 -7.85 5.78
N LEU A 31 -1.65 -7.90 5.47
CA LEU A 31 -2.23 -7.09 4.40
C LEU A 31 -2.20 -5.58 4.69
N HIS A 32 -1.87 -5.14 5.91
CA HIS A 32 -1.94 -3.73 6.30
C HIS A 32 -3.23 -3.03 5.84
N PRO A 33 -4.44 -3.51 6.21
CA PRO A 33 -5.69 -3.15 5.53
C PRO A 33 -5.91 -1.66 5.32
N PRO A 34 -5.66 -0.75 6.29
CA PRO A 34 -5.86 0.68 6.07
C PRO A 34 -4.94 1.25 5.00
N TYR A 35 -3.67 0.82 4.98
CA TYR A 35 -2.70 1.34 4.02
C TYR A 35 -2.87 0.73 2.64
N THR A 36 -3.23 -0.53 2.53
CA THR A 36 -3.60 -1.16 1.27
C THR A 36 -4.81 -0.46 0.65
N LEU A 37 -5.86 -0.20 1.41
CA LEU A 37 -7.03 0.56 0.93
C LEU A 37 -6.64 1.98 0.51
N TRP A 38 -5.77 2.64 1.24
CA TRP A 38 -5.27 3.97 0.90
C TRP A 38 -4.59 3.97 -0.47
N HIS A 39 -3.66 3.04 -0.69
CA HIS A 39 -2.94 2.99 -1.97
C HIS A 39 -3.81 2.52 -3.14
N LEU A 40 -4.74 1.59 -2.93
CA LEU A 40 -5.74 1.21 -3.93
C LEU A 40 -6.66 2.37 -4.31
N SER A 41 -6.93 3.29 -3.36
CA SER A 41 -7.68 4.51 -3.65
C SER A 41 -6.99 5.39 -4.68
N TYR A 42 -5.66 5.44 -4.71
CA TYR A 42 -4.92 6.19 -5.73
C TYR A 42 -5.11 5.61 -7.14
N VAL A 43 -5.12 4.29 -7.26
CA VAL A 43 -5.45 3.62 -8.54
C VAL A 43 -6.84 4.03 -9.00
N ALA A 44 -7.82 3.96 -8.10
CA ALA A 44 -9.22 4.29 -8.41
C ALA A 44 -9.41 5.79 -8.74
N VAL A 45 -8.73 6.69 -8.01
CA VAL A 45 -8.76 8.14 -8.31
C VAL A 45 -8.12 8.41 -9.67
N GLY A 46 -6.95 7.81 -9.95
CA GLY A 46 -6.29 7.95 -11.25
C GLY A 46 -7.17 7.49 -12.41
N ALA A 47 -7.76 6.30 -12.30
CA ALA A 47 -8.68 5.75 -13.30
C ALA A 47 -9.94 6.61 -13.47
N GLY A 48 -10.56 6.99 -12.36
CA GLY A 48 -11.81 7.76 -12.40
C GLY A 48 -11.65 9.18 -12.93
N LEU A 49 -10.47 9.79 -12.82
CA LEU A 49 -10.16 11.12 -13.37
C LEU A 49 -9.66 11.06 -14.81
N ALA A 50 -9.42 9.89 -15.38
CA ALA A 50 -9.03 9.73 -16.77
C ALA A 50 -10.15 10.18 -17.72
N PRO A 51 -9.85 10.62 -18.97
CA PRO A 51 -10.87 11.11 -19.91
C PRO A 51 -11.91 10.03 -20.28
N HIS A 52 -11.50 8.79 -20.33
CA HIS A 52 -12.36 7.62 -20.52
C HIS A 52 -12.35 6.78 -19.27
N PHE A 53 -13.44 6.06 -18.99
CA PHE A 53 -13.55 5.20 -17.83
C PHE A 53 -14.23 3.88 -18.19
N HIS A 54 -13.59 2.78 -17.82
CA HIS A 54 -14.05 1.41 -18.04
C HIS A 54 -13.94 0.64 -16.72
N LEU A 55 -15.05 0.27 -16.15
CA LEU A 55 -15.07 -0.38 -14.84
C LEU A 55 -14.25 -1.69 -14.81
N ASP A 56 -14.29 -2.46 -15.88
CA ASP A 56 -13.50 -3.69 -16.01
C ASP A 56 -11.99 -3.42 -15.92
N ARG A 57 -11.50 -2.37 -16.60
CA ARG A 57 -10.08 -1.98 -16.54
C ARG A 57 -9.69 -1.56 -15.12
N LEU A 58 -10.51 -0.77 -14.44
CA LEU A 58 -10.29 -0.42 -13.04
C LEU A 58 -10.23 -1.67 -12.17
N LEU A 59 -11.16 -2.62 -12.31
CA LEU A 59 -11.19 -3.84 -11.50
C LEU A 59 -9.93 -4.71 -11.72
N TRP A 60 -9.47 -4.85 -12.96
CA TRP A 60 -8.21 -5.55 -13.26
C TRP A 60 -7.00 -4.83 -12.65
N ALA A 61 -6.95 -3.50 -12.73
CA ALA A 61 -5.89 -2.72 -12.11
C ALA A 61 -5.90 -2.86 -10.59
N LEU A 62 -7.07 -2.75 -9.94
CA LEU A 62 -7.20 -2.94 -8.50
C LEU A 62 -6.77 -4.35 -8.06
N ALA A 63 -7.12 -5.39 -8.82
CA ALA A 63 -6.70 -6.77 -8.54
C ALA A 63 -5.17 -6.92 -8.64
N ALA A 64 -4.55 -6.39 -9.70
CA ALA A 64 -3.09 -6.40 -9.86
C ALA A 64 -2.39 -5.64 -8.73
N PHE A 65 -2.86 -4.45 -8.38
CA PHE A 65 -2.29 -3.66 -7.28
C PHE A 65 -2.53 -4.29 -5.91
N PHE A 66 -3.69 -4.91 -5.67
CA PHE A 66 -3.91 -5.66 -4.44
C PHE A 66 -2.90 -6.81 -4.29
N LEU A 67 -2.64 -7.57 -5.34
CA LEU A 67 -1.63 -8.64 -5.31
C LEU A 67 -0.22 -8.06 -5.11
N ALA A 68 0.15 -7.01 -5.86
CA ALA A 68 1.49 -6.44 -5.81
C ALA A 68 1.76 -5.69 -4.49
N MET A 69 0.85 -4.81 -4.06
CA MET A 69 1.03 -3.94 -2.90
C MET A 69 0.44 -4.54 -1.63
N GLY A 70 -0.78 -5.08 -1.70
CA GLY A 70 -1.45 -5.65 -0.54
C GLY A 70 -0.85 -6.96 -0.06
N VAL A 71 -0.33 -7.78 -0.97
CA VAL A 71 0.23 -9.09 -0.63
C VAL A 71 1.74 -9.11 -0.80
N ALA A 72 2.26 -8.95 -2.03
CA ALA A 72 3.67 -9.18 -2.31
C ALA A 72 4.59 -8.19 -1.57
N ALA A 73 4.31 -6.90 -1.62
CA ALA A 73 5.10 -5.88 -0.94
C ALA A 73 5.20 -6.13 0.56
N HIS A 74 4.07 -6.39 1.22
CA HIS A 74 4.04 -6.62 2.65
C HIS A 74 4.67 -7.96 3.06
N ALA A 75 4.56 -9.00 2.20
CA ALA A 75 5.25 -10.25 2.43
C ALA A 75 6.78 -10.11 2.30
N PHE A 76 7.28 -9.31 1.35
CA PHE A 76 8.70 -8.97 1.25
C PHE A 76 9.19 -8.15 2.44
N ASP A 77 8.41 -7.15 2.88
CA ASP A 77 8.73 -6.33 4.06
C ASP A 77 8.81 -7.20 5.32
N GLU A 78 7.86 -8.11 5.52
CA GLU A 78 7.86 -9.04 6.64
C GLU A 78 9.00 -10.08 6.56
N LEU A 79 9.45 -10.44 5.35
CA LEU A 79 10.67 -11.26 5.16
C LEU A 79 11.93 -10.50 5.55
N HIS A 80 12.00 -9.21 5.27
CA HIS A 80 13.22 -8.42 5.44
C HIS A 80 13.50 -8.00 6.89
N GLY A 81 12.53 -7.96 7.77
CA GLY A 81 12.79 -7.49 9.14
C GLY A 81 11.68 -7.75 10.15
N ARG A 82 10.68 -8.53 9.77
CA ARG A 82 9.54 -8.86 10.64
C ARG A 82 8.89 -7.66 11.32
N PRO A 83 8.59 -6.55 10.62
CA PRO A 83 8.08 -5.34 11.24
C PRO A 83 6.74 -5.52 11.96
N LEU A 84 5.98 -6.54 11.61
CA LEU A 84 4.70 -6.88 12.24
C LEU A 84 4.79 -8.02 13.26
N HIS A 85 5.96 -8.66 13.38
CA HIS A 85 6.18 -9.81 14.25
C HIS A 85 5.17 -10.95 14.05
N THR A 86 4.78 -11.21 12.78
CA THR A 86 3.87 -12.33 12.47
C THR A 86 4.54 -13.68 12.68
N HIS A 87 3.74 -14.72 12.96
CA HIS A 87 4.22 -16.10 13.09
C HIS A 87 4.18 -16.87 11.76
N ILE A 88 3.98 -16.16 10.63
CA ILE A 88 3.96 -16.78 9.31
C ILE A 88 5.37 -17.29 8.98
N PRO A 89 5.54 -18.57 8.60
CA PRO A 89 6.83 -19.11 8.20
C PRO A 89 7.45 -18.33 7.04
N SER A 90 8.77 -18.13 7.04
CA SER A 90 9.44 -17.37 5.97
C SER A 90 9.24 -18.00 4.58
N SER A 91 9.15 -19.33 4.51
CA SER A 91 8.82 -20.02 3.27
C SER A 91 7.42 -19.65 2.75
N ALA A 92 6.42 -19.56 3.63
CA ALA A 92 5.07 -19.18 3.25
C ALA A 92 5.00 -17.70 2.82
N LEU A 93 5.74 -16.80 3.50
CA LEU A 93 5.87 -15.40 3.07
C LEU A 93 6.54 -15.29 1.70
N ALA A 94 7.62 -16.05 1.46
CA ALA A 94 8.30 -16.07 0.15
C ALA A 94 7.36 -16.56 -0.95
N VAL A 95 6.66 -17.67 -0.74
CA VAL A 95 5.67 -18.17 -1.70
C VAL A 95 4.59 -17.13 -1.96
N ALA A 96 4.01 -16.54 -0.92
CA ALA A 96 2.98 -15.52 -1.06
C ALA A 96 3.49 -14.30 -1.84
N ALA A 97 4.72 -13.82 -1.55
CA ALA A 97 5.33 -12.69 -2.23
C ALA A 97 5.51 -12.95 -3.74
N PHE A 98 6.14 -14.08 -4.10
CA PHE A 98 6.43 -14.38 -5.50
C PHE A 98 5.18 -14.76 -6.29
N VAL A 99 4.26 -15.53 -5.72
CA VAL A 99 3.00 -15.90 -6.37
C VAL A 99 2.13 -14.67 -6.59
N ALA A 100 2.02 -13.79 -5.59
CA ALA A 100 1.23 -12.56 -5.73
C ALA A 100 1.87 -11.59 -6.74
N LEU A 101 3.20 -11.40 -6.71
CA LEU A 101 3.89 -10.54 -7.68
C LEU A 101 3.78 -11.11 -9.10
N GLY A 102 3.96 -12.43 -9.27
CA GLY A 102 3.76 -13.12 -10.54
C GLY A 102 2.33 -13.01 -11.05
N GLY A 103 1.35 -13.16 -10.18
CA GLY A 103 -0.07 -12.96 -10.49
C GLY A 103 -0.37 -11.52 -10.94
N ALA A 104 0.15 -10.52 -10.23
CA ALA A 104 0.03 -9.12 -10.62
C ALA A 104 0.66 -8.84 -12.00
N ALA A 105 1.85 -9.38 -12.25
CA ALA A 105 2.50 -9.26 -13.55
C ALA A 105 1.70 -9.96 -14.66
N GLY A 106 1.17 -11.16 -14.39
CA GLY A 106 0.30 -11.89 -15.31
C GLY A 106 -0.95 -11.11 -15.69
N ILE A 107 -1.64 -10.52 -14.71
CA ILE A 107 -2.77 -9.61 -14.94
C ILE A 107 -2.33 -8.43 -15.81
N GLY A 108 -1.21 -7.80 -15.49
CA GLY A 108 -0.70 -6.65 -16.24
C GLY A 108 -0.30 -7.00 -17.68
N ILE A 109 0.27 -8.18 -17.92
CA ILE A 109 0.60 -8.66 -19.27
C ILE A 109 -0.69 -8.93 -20.07
N ALA A 110 -1.69 -9.57 -19.46
CA ALA A 110 -3.00 -9.78 -20.09
C ALA A 110 -3.68 -8.45 -20.42
N ALA A 111 -3.64 -7.47 -19.51
CA ALA A 111 -4.12 -6.12 -19.74
C ALA A 111 -3.37 -5.42 -20.90
N ALA A 112 -2.05 -5.57 -20.96
CA ALA A 112 -1.23 -5.00 -22.03
C ALA A 112 -1.58 -5.57 -23.40
N SER A 113 -1.83 -6.87 -23.47
CA SER A 113 -2.24 -7.52 -24.73
C SER A 113 -3.63 -7.10 -25.19
N ALA A 114 -4.53 -6.77 -24.25
CA ALA A 114 -5.91 -6.40 -24.56
C ALA A 114 -6.07 -4.91 -24.86
N TRP A 115 -5.34 -4.04 -24.17
CA TRP A 115 -5.60 -2.59 -24.17
C TRP A 115 -4.43 -1.74 -24.66
N GLY A 116 -3.19 -2.24 -24.67
CA GLY A 116 -2.05 -1.50 -25.22
C GLY A 116 -0.72 -1.87 -24.57
N TRP A 117 0.27 -2.18 -25.40
CA TRP A 117 1.57 -2.71 -25.00
C TRP A 117 2.39 -1.76 -24.12
N TRP A 118 2.11 -0.47 -24.12
CA TRP A 118 2.77 0.49 -23.22
C TRP A 118 2.50 0.21 -21.74
N LEU A 119 1.45 -0.54 -21.41
CA LEU A 119 1.23 -1.02 -20.05
C LEU A 119 2.36 -1.91 -19.52
N LEU A 120 3.12 -2.57 -20.39
CA LEU A 120 4.29 -3.37 -19.98
C LEU A 120 5.35 -2.52 -19.28
N VAL A 121 5.45 -1.22 -19.57
CA VAL A 121 6.36 -0.32 -18.85
C VAL A 121 5.96 -0.23 -17.37
N PHE A 122 4.67 -0.13 -17.09
CA PHE A 122 4.16 -0.11 -15.71
C PHE A 122 4.31 -1.48 -15.04
N VAL A 123 4.07 -2.57 -15.78
CA VAL A 123 4.30 -3.95 -15.28
C VAL A 123 5.76 -4.14 -14.89
N ALA A 124 6.69 -3.80 -15.77
CA ALA A 124 8.12 -3.92 -15.52
C ALA A 124 8.57 -3.02 -14.35
N ALA A 125 8.09 -1.76 -14.32
CA ALA A 125 8.38 -0.86 -13.21
C ALA A 125 7.86 -1.41 -11.87
N GLY A 126 6.63 -1.89 -11.81
CA GLY A 126 6.05 -2.50 -10.60
C GLY A 126 6.79 -3.75 -10.15
N ALA A 127 7.14 -4.64 -11.10
CA ALA A 127 7.88 -5.87 -10.82
C ALA A 127 9.28 -5.59 -10.23
N VAL A 128 9.89 -4.45 -10.56
CA VAL A 128 11.16 -4.01 -9.98
C VAL A 128 10.96 -3.24 -8.68
N LEU A 129 10.03 -2.27 -8.65
CA LEU A 129 9.83 -1.38 -7.50
C LEU A 129 9.40 -2.15 -6.25
N VAL A 130 8.53 -3.15 -6.38
CA VAL A 130 8.01 -3.91 -5.24
C VAL A 130 9.13 -4.64 -4.49
N PRO A 131 9.95 -5.51 -5.08
CA PRO A 131 11.06 -6.14 -4.37
C PRO A 131 12.17 -5.14 -4.02
N ALA A 132 12.50 -4.19 -4.91
CA ALA A 132 13.60 -3.27 -4.69
C ALA A 132 13.37 -2.36 -3.48
N TYR A 133 12.13 -1.91 -3.26
CA TYR A 133 11.77 -1.09 -2.13
C TYR A 133 11.72 -1.90 -0.82
N ASN A 134 10.99 -3.03 -0.81
CA ASN A 134 10.69 -3.76 0.42
C ASN A 134 11.84 -4.67 0.91
N LEU A 135 12.72 -5.12 0.01
CA LEU A 135 13.94 -5.84 0.35
C LEU A 135 15.16 -4.91 0.46
N GLU A 136 14.96 -3.59 0.41
CA GLU A 136 16.01 -2.57 0.47
C GLU A 136 17.16 -2.83 -0.52
N LEU A 137 16.84 -3.32 -1.74
CA LEU A 137 17.86 -3.57 -2.76
C LEU A 137 18.60 -2.28 -3.11
N PHE A 138 19.75 -2.41 -3.77
CA PHE A 138 20.62 -1.29 -4.13
C PHE A 138 21.12 -0.48 -2.92
N GLY A 139 21.30 -1.15 -1.77
CA GLY A 139 21.73 -0.52 -0.53
C GLY A 139 20.68 0.41 0.08
N GLY A 140 19.39 0.10 -0.11
CA GLY A 140 18.28 0.85 0.46
C GLY A 140 18.02 2.22 -0.18
N ARG A 141 18.65 2.52 -1.31
CA ARG A 141 18.53 3.85 -1.96
C ARG A 141 17.10 4.24 -2.31
N LEU A 142 16.22 3.26 -2.56
CA LEU A 142 14.80 3.49 -2.83
C LEU A 142 13.97 3.53 -1.55
N HIS A 143 14.47 2.99 -0.42
CA HIS A 143 13.75 2.93 0.86
C HIS A 143 13.87 4.25 1.65
N ASN A 144 13.35 5.32 1.07
CA ASN A 144 13.29 6.66 1.67
C ASN A 144 11.91 7.31 1.43
N ASP A 145 11.71 8.52 1.94
CA ASP A 145 10.41 9.19 1.87
C ASP A 145 9.97 9.49 0.43
N TRP A 146 10.89 9.92 -0.43
CA TRP A 146 10.60 10.17 -1.84
C TRP A 146 10.37 8.87 -2.61
N GLY A 147 11.20 7.84 -2.37
CA GLY A 147 10.98 6.52 -2.96
C GLY A 147 9.61 5.96 -2.59
N PHE A 148 9.19 6.12 -1.33
CA PHE A 148 7.85 5.77 -0.89
C PHE A 148 6.77 6.55 -1.64
N ALA A 149 6.89 7.87 -1.67
CA ALA A 149 5.89 8.73 -2.30
C ALA A 149 5.74 8.45 -3.80
N LEU A 150 6.84 8.18 -4.49
CA LEU A 150 6.81 7.86 -5.91
C LEU A 150 6.27 6.45 -6.17
N ALA A 151 6.78 5.43 -5.45
CA ALA A 151 6.40 4.03 -5.68
C ALA A 151 5.00 3.69 -5.17
N TRP A 152 4.58 4.25 -4.03
CA TRP A 152 3.31 3.91 -3.38
C TRP A 152 2.24 4.99 -3.51
N GLY A 153 2.60 6.18 -4.00
CA GLY A 153 1.68 7.29 -4.27
C GLY A 153 1.51 7.57 -5.75
N ALA A 154 2.53 8.17 -6.38
CA ALA A 154 2.46 8.60 -7.78
C ALA A 154 2.23 7.44 -8.75
N PHE A 155 2.98 6.35 -8.59
CA PHE A 155 2.93 5.21 -9.51
C PHE A 155 1.55 4.54 -9.57
N PRO A 156 0.85 4.22 -8.47
CA PRO A 156 -0.51 3.70 -8.51
C PRO A 156 -1.49 4.65 -9.22
N ALA A 157 -1.41 5.95 -8.92
CA ALA A 157 -2.29 6.95 -9.54
C ALA A 157 -2.05 7.07 -11.06
N LEU A 158 -0.78 7.13 -11.49
CA LEU A 158 -0.42 7.14 -12.91
C LEU A 158 -0.84 5.87 -13.63
N THR A 159 -0.68 4.71 -13.00
CA THR A 159 -1.07 3.44 -13.60
C THR A 159 -2.59 3.37 -13.76
N GLY A 160 -3.36 3.76 -12.73
CA GLY A 160 -4.81 3.85 -12.81
C GLY A 160 -5.28 4.75 -13.95
N TRP A 161 -4.69 5.94 -14.08
CA TRP A 161 -4.97 6.82 -15.21
C TRP A 161 -4.60 6.17 -16.54
N PHE A 162 -3.39 5.59 -16.65
CA PHE A 162 -2.89 5.08 -17.92
C PHE A 162 -3.64 3.86 -18.43
N VAL A 163 -4.12 3.00 -17.54
CA VAL A 163 -4.97 1.86 -17.90
C VAL A 163 -6.22 2.31 -18.66
N GLU A 164 -6.78 3.45 -18.29
CA GLU A 164 -7.98 4.02 -18.92
C GLU A 164 -7.65 4.83 -20.17
N ALA A 165 -6.68 5.74 -20.07
CA ALA A 165 -6.43 6.76 -21.09
C ALA A 165 -5.40 6.36 -22.15
N GLN A 166 -4.55 5.38 -21.89
CA GLN A 166 -3.40 4.96 -22.73
C GLN A 166 -2.44 6.11 -23.11
N THR A 167 -2.48 7.20 -22.37
CA THR A 167 -1.67 8.41 -22.59
C THR A 167 -1.47 9.14 -21.26
N ILE A 168 -0.34 9.82 -21.12
CA ILE A 168 -0.05 10.69 -19.99
C ILE A 168 -0.37 12.12 -20.40
N ARG A 169 -1.22 12.79 -19.62
CA ARG A 169 -1.54 14.21 -19.76
C ARG A 169 -1.13 14.97 -18.50
N PHE A 170 -1.22 16.29 -18.54
CA PHE A 170 -0.92 17.13 -17.38
C PHE A 170 -1.77 16.75 -16.16
N GLU A 171 -3.03 16.41 -16.36
CA GLU A 171 -3.96 15.99 -15.28
C GLU A 171 -3.48 14.70 -14.61
N ALA A 172 -2.91 13.75 -15.37
CA ALA A 172 -2.31 12.52 -14.83
C ALA A 172 -1.13 12.85 -13.91
N LEU A 173 -0.28 13.82 -14.31
CA LEU A 173 0.85 14.27 -13.49
C LEU A 173 0.38 15.00 -12.24
N ALA A 174 -0.68 15.79 -12.33
CA ALA A 174 -1.27 16.47 -11.18
C ALA A 174 -1.84 15.49 -10.15
N VAL A 175 -2.56 14.44 -10.63
CA VAL A 175 -3.07 13.38 -9.75
C VAL A 175 -1.94 12.57 -9.12
N ALA A 176 -0.88 12.28 -9.88
CA ALA A 176 0.30 11.59 -9.36
C ALA A 176 1.02 12.44 -8.29
N ALA A 177 1.17 13.74 -8.52
CA ALA A 177 1.76 14.67 -7.56
C ALA A 177 0.92 14.77 -6.28
N TYR A 178 -0.42 14.84 -6.40
CA TYR A 178 -1.34 14.77 -5.26
C TYR A 178 -1.13 13.48 -4.45
N ALA A 179 -1.11 12.33 -5.10
CA ALA A 179 -0.94 11.04 -4.44
C ALA A 179 0.45 10.92 -3.78
N ALA A 180 1.51 11.44 -4.42
CA ALA A 180 2.84 11.52 -3.84
C ALA A 180 2.87 12.40 -2.57
N ALA A 181 2.30 13.60 -2.64
CA ALA A 181 2.24 14.53 -1.51
C ALA A 181 1.48 13.93 -0.31
N LEU A 182 0.35 13.26 -0.58
CA LEU A 182 -0.42 12.60 0.46
C LEU A 182 0.31 11.39 1.05
N SER A 183 1.08 10.66 0.24
CA SER A 183 1.96 9.57 0.71
C SER A 183 3.12 10.09 1.57
N LEU A 184 3.70 11.25 1.23
CA LEU A 184 4.68 11.93 2.09
C LEU A 184 4.08 12.31 3.44
N ALA A 185 2.87 12.89 3.45
CA ALA A 185 2.16 13.23 4.68
C ALA A 185 1.89 11.97 5.54
N GLN A 186 1.42 10.88 4.91
CA GLN A 186 1.23 9.59 5.59
C GLN A 186 2.52 9.08 6.22
N ARG A 187 3.63 9.11 5.47
CA ARG A 187 4.92 8.62 5.97
C ARG A 187 5.46 9.47 7.11
N THR A 188 5.34 10.79 6.99
CA THR A 188 5.71 11.75 8.05
C THR A 188 4.95 11.46 9.35
N LEU A 189 3.64 11.23 9.27
CA LEU A 189 2.80 10.93 10.43
C LEU A 189 3.05 9.51 10.97
N SER A 190 3.21 8.50 10.10
CA SER A 190 3.33 7.11 10.54
C SER A 190 4.71 6.75 11.12
N THR A 191 5.77 7.44 10.70
CA THR A 191 7.14 7.13 11.13
C THR A 191 7.36 7.26 12.65
N PRO A 192 6.97 8.37 13.31
CA PRO A 192 7.12 8.48 14.76
C PRO A 192 6.28 7.45 15.53
N VAL A 193 5.08 7.13 15.04
CA VAL A 193 4.22 6.10 15.65
C VAL A 193 4.88 4.72 15.59
N ARG A 194 5.41 4.34 14.42
CA ARG A 194 6.11 3.06 14.26
C ARG A 194 7.36 2.98 15.15
N ARG A 195 8.12 4.07 15.26
CA ARG A 195 9.28 4.12 16.16
C ARG A 195 8.88 3.96 17.62
N ALA A 196 7.84 4.66 18.08
CA ALA A 196 7.33 4.55 19.43
C ALA A 196 6.86 3.12 19.78
N ARG A 197 6.14 2.47 18.84
CA ARG A 197 5.67 1.09 19.04
C ARG A 197 6.80 0.06 19.07
N ARG A 198 7.83 0.22 18.23
CA ARG A 198 9.00 -0.68 18.19
C ARG A 198 9.90 -0.55 19.42
N ALA A 199 10.00 0.64 20.00
CA ALA A 199 10.82 0.90 21.17
C ALA A 199 10.16 0.49 22.49
N GLU A 200 8.97 -0.16 22.46
CA GLU A 200 8.14 -0.42 23.65
C GLU A 200 7.94 0.84 24.51
N GLY A 201 8.10 1.99 23.87
CA GLY A 201 8.07 3.29 24.51
C GLY A 201 6.66 3.76 24.82
N THR A 202 6.58 4.91 25.46
CA THR A 202 5.32 5.57 25.80
C THR A 202 4.57 5.93 24.52
N LEU A 203 3.36 5.38 24.34
CA LEU A 203 2.46 5.73 23.23
C LEU A 203 1.78 7.09 23.46
N ALA A 204 2.16 7.83 24.50
CA ALA A 204 1.64 9.15 24.78
C ALA A 204 1.83 10.08 23.58
N GLY A 205 0.74 10.67 23.10
CA GLY A 205 0.73 11.55 21.93
C GLY A 205 0.59 10.84 20.57
N THR A 206 0.78 9.51 20.48
CA THR A 206 0.61 8.80 19.20
C THR A 206 -0.85 8.61 18.80
N GLU A 207 -1.78 8.63 19.75
CA GLU A 207 -3.22 8.45 19.51
C GLU A 207 -3.81 9.49 18.54
N THR A 208 -3.42 10.76 18.69
CA THR A 208 -3.85 11.83 17.80
C THR A 208 -3.35 11.60 16.39
N ILE A 209 -2.09 11.19 16.24
CA ILE A 209 -1.48 10.89 14.94
C ILE A 209 -2.17 9.68 14.29
N GLU A 210 -2.42 8.61 15.03
CA GLU A 210 -3.13 7.43 14.52
C GLU A 210 -4.57 7.76 14.12
N ARG A 211 -5.26 8.59 14.90
CA ARG A 211 -6.59 9.08 14.55
C ARG A 211 -6.57 9.90 13.26
N THR A 212 -5.58 10.76 13.09
CA THR A 212 -5.38 11.52 11.86
C THR A 212 -5.12 10.59 10.66
N LEU A 213 -4.26 9.58 10.81
CA LEU A 213 -4.00 8.58 9.77
C LEU A 213 -5.28 7.82 9.38
N ARG A 214 -6.14 7.48 10.34
CA ARG A 214 -7.44 6.86 10.05
C ARG A 214 -8.35 7.78 9.23
N TRP A 215 -8.44 9.06 9.60
CA TRP A 215 -9.25 10.03 8.86
C TRP A 215 -8.72 10.25 7.45
N LEU A 216 -7.41 10.35 7.27
CA LEU A 216 -6.79 10.46 5.95
C LEU A 216 -7.04 9.21 5.08
N THR A 217 -6.97 8.01 5.69
CA THR A 217 -7.34 6.76 5.00
C THR A 217 -8.78 6.82 4.50
N TRP A 218 -9.73 7.16 5.38
CA TRP A 218 -11.13 7.25 4.99
C TRP A 218 -11.39 8.36 3.99
N ALA A 219 -10.73 9.51 4.10
CA ALA A 219 -10.84 10.59 3.11
C ALA A 219 -10.38 10.12 1.73
N SER A 220 -9.27 9.39 1.64
CA SER A 220 -8.77 8.82 0.38
C SER A 220 -9.75 7.81 -0.23
N VAL A 221 -10.29 6.91 0.60
CA VAL A 221 -11.28 5.91 0.17
C VAL A 221 -12.57 6.58 -0.30
N MET A 222 -13.09 7.55 0.45
CA MET A 222 -14.32 8.25 0.09
C MET A 222 -14.15 9.09 -1.19
N LEU A 223 -12.99 9.71 -1.40
CA LEU A 223 -12.67 10.39 -2.63
C LEU A 223 -12.69 9.40 -3.82
N ALA A 224 -12.03 8.26 -3.68
CA ALA A 224 -12.02 7.23 -4.73
C ALA A 224 -13.44 6.74 -5.06
N VAL A 225 -14.24 6.45 -4.03
CA VAL A 225 -15.65 6.05 -4.19
C VAL A 225 -16.45 7.14 -4.90
N ALA A 226 -16.31 8.40 -4.49
CA ALA A 226 -17.04 9.51 -5.08
C ALA A 226 -16.68 9.70 -6.56
N VAL A 227 -15.38 9.65 -6.90
CA VAL A 227 -14.89 9.81 -8.26
C VAL A 227 -15.37 8.66 -9.15
N VAL A 228 -15.27 7.41 -8.69
CA VAL A 228 -15.75 6.24 -9.45
C VAL A 228 -17.28 6.26 -9.61
N ALA A 229 -18.00 6.57 -8.53
CA ALA A 229 -19.47 6.66 -8.59
C ALA A 229 -19.96 7.73 -9.57
N ALA A 230 -19.24 8.84 -9.70
CA ALA A 230 -19.55 9.89 -10.68
C ALA A 230 -19.37 9.40 -12.14
N ARG A 231 -18.52 8.38 -12.37
CA ARG A 231 -18.27 7.80 -13.71
C ARG A 231 -19.25 6.69 -14.09
N LEU A 232 -19.96 6.13 -13.11
CA LEU A 232 -20.95 5.05 -13.33
C LEU A 232 -22.37 5.57 -13.61
N ARG A 233 -22.56 6.89 -13.58
CA ARG A 233 -23.80 7.56 -13.95
C ARG A 233 -23.81 7.89 -15.43
#